data_a2f8addee3dee41dbc9b9b76d77a3565
#
_entry.id   a2f8addee3dee41dbc9b9b76d77a3565
#
_cell.length_a   1.000
_cell.length_b   1.000
_cell.length_c   1.000
_cell.angle_alpha   90.00
_cell.angle_beta   90.00
_cell.angle_gamma   90.00
#
_symmetry.space_group_name_H-M   'P 1'
#
loop_
_entity.id
_entity.type
_entity.pdbx_description
1 polymer ?
#
loop_
_entity_poly.entity_id
_entity_poly.type
_entity_poly.pdbx_seq_one_letter_code
_entity_poly.pdbx_strand_id
1 'polypeptide(L)'
;MKVCVVGSRSLDSADKVLPIIDKFVKELPSSSITFLIGSAKGVDPLSKHYAQSHGHDVVEFLPYHLLDSSVEFDSKYFFIRTKQMIDNADRVLAIWDTKSKGTHYAIKYTQKLEKPIMIIKVPQ
;
A
#
# COMPACT_ATOMS: atom_id res chain seq x y z
N MET A 1 -13.43 5.72 -5.62
CA MET A 1 -13.00 4.41 -5.09
C MET A 1 -11.68 4.58 -4.37
N LYS A 2 -11.59 4.06 -3.18
CA LYS A 2 -10.36 4.07 -2.39
C LYS A 2 -9.62 2.76 -2.54
N VAL A 3 -8.37 2.81 -2.98
CA VAL A 3 -7.52 1.64 -3.14
C VAL A 3 -6.31 1.76 -2.23
N CYS A 4 -6.04 0.71 -1.47
CA CYS A 4 -4.84 0.63 -0.64
C CYS A 4 -3.77 -0.13 -1.41
N VAL A 5 -2.59 0.47 -1.56
CA VAL A 5 -1.44 -0.21 -2.16
C VAL A 5 -0.43 -0.46 -1.06
N VAL A 6 -0.10 -1.72 -0.85
CA VAL A 6 0.94 -2.15 0.10
C VAL A 6 1.99 -2.93 -0.66
N GLY A 7 3.22 -2.88 -0.19
CA GLY A 7 4.27 -3.63 -0.85
C GLY A 7 5.58 -3.65 -0.07
N SER A 8 6.45 -4.53 -0.53
CA SER A 8 7.72 -4.79 0.12
C SER A 8 8.72 -3.66 -0.11
N ARG A 9 9.52 -3.36 0.92
CA ARG A 9 10.54 -2.31 0.84
C ARG A 9 11.63 -2.62 -0.17
N SER A 10 11.87 -3.89 -0.45
CA SER A 10 12.86 -4.34 -1.43
C SER A 10 12.45 -4.07 -2.88
N LEU A 11 11.17 -3.82 -3.12
CA LEU A 11 10.63 -3.61 -4.45
C LEU A 11 10.66 -2.10 -4.78
N ASP A 12 11.84 -1.62 -5.14
CA ASP A 12 12.11 -0.20 -5.42
C ASP A 12 12.36 0.11 -6.89
N SER A 13 12.19 -0.88 -7.77
CA SER A 13 12.36 -0.70 -9.22
C SER A 13 11.08 -0.18 -9.86
N ALA A 14 11.12 1.05 -10.37
CA ALA A 14 10.00 1.63 -11.10
C ALA A 14 9.60 0.77 -12.30
N ASP A 15 10.58 0.22 -13.01
CA ASP A 15 10.34 -0.61 -14.20
C ASP A 15 9.53 -1.87 -13.88
N LYS A 16 9.66 -2.39 -12.67
CA LYS A 16 8.91 -3.58 -12.23
C LYS A 16 7.57 -3.22 -11.60
N VAL A 17 7.54 -2.17 -10.78
CA VAL A 17 6.39 -1.85 -9.93
C VAL A 17 5.33 -1.02 -10.66
N LEU A 18 5.73 -0.01 -11.42
CA LEU A 18 4.76 0.88 -12.06
C LEU A 18 3.83 0.16 -13.05
N PRO A 19 4.30 -0.79 -13.88
CA PRO A 19 3.40 -1.54 -14.74
C PRO A 19 2.37 -2.38 -13.99
N ILE A 20 2.73 -2.88 -12.81
CA ILE A 20 1.80 -3.65 -11.96
C ILE A 20 0.68 -2.75 -11.47
N ILE A 21 1.03 -1.56 -10.98
CA ILE A 21 0.04 -0.58 -10.51
C ILE A 21 -0.85 -0.13 -11.66
N ASP A 22 -0.26 0.15 -12.83
CA ASP A 22 -0.99 0.61 -14.00
C ASP A 22 -2.03 -0.42 -14.45
N LYS A 23 -1.64 -1.69 -14.52
CA LYS A 23 -2.56 -2.76 -14.89
C LYS A 23 -3.71 -2.89 -13.89
N PHE A 24 -3.39 -2.82 -12.60
CA PHE A 24 -4.39 -2.89 -11.54
C PHE A 24 -5.41 -1.75 -11.68
N VAL A 25 -4.92 -0.52 -11.87
CA VAL A 25 -5.78 0.66 -11.98
C VAL A 25 -6.68 0.59 -13.22
N LYS A 26 -6.16 0.14 -14.35
CA LYS A 26 -6.92 0.04 -15.60
C LYS A 26 -8.06 -0.98 -15.52
N GLU A 27 -7.97 -1.94 -14.63
CA GLU A 27 -9.00 -2.95 -14.43
C GLU A 27 -10.06 -2.55 -13.40
N LEU A 28 -9.90 -1.38 -12.76
CA LEU A 28 -10.86 -0.92 -11.76
C LEU A 28 -12.14 -0.38 -12.43
N PRO A 29 -13.31 -0.56 -11.77
CA PRO A 29 -14.59 -0.13 -12.34
C PRO A 29 -14.84 1.38 -12.19
N SER A 30 -13.90 2.13 -11.65
CA SER A 30 -14.02 3.58 -11.42
C SER A 30 -12.82 4.31 -12.00
N SER A 31 -13.03 5.50 -12.55
CA SER A 31 -11.96 6.40 -12.98
C SER A 31 -11.58 7.41 -11.88
N SER A 32 -12.40 7.54 -10.85
CA SER A 32 -12.11 8.43 -9.71
C SER A 32 -11.51 7.58 -8.58
N ILE A 33 -10.18 7.66 -8.43
CA ILE A 33 -9.44 6.79 -7.52
C ILE A 33 -8.65 7.62 -6.52
N THR A 34 -8.72 7.24 -5.26
CA THR A 34 -7.87 7.74 -4.18
C THR A 34 -6.95 6.62 -3.72
N PHE A 35 -5.65 6.86 -3.75
CA PHE A 35 -4.66 5.92 -3.27
C PHE A 35 -4.44 6.11 -1.78
N LEU A 36 -4.58 5.05 -1.01
CA LEU A 36 -4.23 5.01 0.40
C LEU A 36 -2.89 4.28 0.52
N ILE A 37 -1.87 4.99 0.95
CA ILE A 37 -0.50 4.47 0.99
C ILE A 37 0.17 4.77 2.32
N GLY A 38 1.20 4.00 2.64
CA GLY A 38 2.05 4.25 3.80
C GLY A 38 3.23 5.13 3.47
N SER A 39 4.21 5.15 4.36
CA SER A 39 5.40 5.99 4.26
C SER A 39 6.70 5.16 4.22
N ALA A 40 6.63 3.88 3.88
CA ALA A 40 7.80 3.02 3.80
C ALA A 40 8.59 3.27 2.51
N LYS A 41 9.72 2.59 2.37
CA LYS A 41 10.50 2.57 1.13
C LYS A 41 9.85 1.62 0.12
N GLY A 42 10.35 1.61 -1.10
CA GLY A 42 9.96 0.66 -2.13
C GLY A 42 8.65 1.01 -2.79
N VAL A 43 7.63 0.18 -2.57
CA VAL A 43 6.34 0.32 -3.28
C VAL A 43 5.61 1.62 -2.92
N ASP A 44 5.68 2.07 -1.67
CA ASP A 44 4.92 3.27 -1.24
C ASP A 44 5.28 4.53 -2.03
N PRO A 45 6.57 4.96 -2.15
CA PRO A 45 6.89 6.15 -2.94
C PRO A 45 6.61 5.97 -4.44
N LEU A 46 6.75 4.76 -4.97
CA LEU A 46 6.41 4.49 -6.37
C LEU A 46 4.91 4.61 -6.62
N SER A 47 4.09 4.16 -5.68
CA SER A 47 2.63 4.29 -5.73
C SER A 47 2.21 5.76 -5.69
N LYS A 48 2.83 6.56 -4.83
CA LYS A 48 2.59 8.00 -4.75
C LYS A 48 2.92 8.68 -6.07
N HIS A 49 4.08 8.36 -6.64
CA HIS A 49 4.50 8.90 -7.92
C HIS A 49 3.50 8.55 -9.03
N TYR A 50 3.10 7.28 -9.10
CA TYR A 50 2.11 6.85 -10.09
C TYR A 50 0.81 7.63 -9.96
N ALA A 51 0.27 7.70 -8.74
CA ALA A 51 -1.00 8.36 -8.48
C ALA A 51 -0.95 9.84 -8.89
N GLN A 52 0.08 10.56 -8.48
CA GLN A 52 0.24 11.98 -8.80
C GLN A 52 0.43 12.20 -10.30
N SER A 53 1.19 11.35 -10.97
CA SER A 53 1.43 11.45 -12.42
C SER A 53 0.17 11.22 -13.25
N HIS A 54 -0.79 10.46 -12.72
CA HIS A 54 -2.03 10.11 -13.40
C HIS A 54 -3.24 10.88 -12.88
N GLY A 55 -3.03 11.89 -12.04
CA GLY A 55 -4.11 12.76 -11.55
C GLY A 55 -5.01 12.13 -10.49
N HIS A 56 -4.55 11.09 -9.80
CA HIS A 56 -5.29 10.49 -8.70
C HIS A 56 -4.97 11.15 -7.38
N ASP A 57 -5.92 11.15 -6.46
CA ASP A 57 -5.72 11.64 -5.11
C ASP A 57 -4.90 10.64 -4.29
N VAL A 58 -4.13 11.16 -3.34
CA VAL A 58 -3.28 10.36 -2.45
C VAL A 58 -3.54 10.76 -1.01
N VAL A 59 -3.74 9.75 -0.16
CA VAL A 59 -3.75 9.92 1.29
C VAL A 59 -2.63 9.06 1.86
N GLU A 60 -1.66 9.70 2.49
CA GLU A 60 -0.57 9.00 3.19
C GLU A 60 -0.95 8.77 4.64
N PHE A 61 -0.75 7.54 5.10
CA PHE A 61 -0.97 7.16 6.49
C PHE A 61 0.39 7.01 7.16
N LEU A 62 0.61 7.77 8.22
CA LEU A 62 1.87 7.73 8.97
C LEU A 62 1.70 6.94 10.25
N PRO A 63 2.73 6.18 10.68
CA PRO A 63 2.71 5.56 12.00
C PRO A 63 2.73 6.64 13.09
N TYR A 64 2.14 6.33 14.23
CA TYR A 64 1.87 7.32 15.28
C TYR A 64 3.12 8.06 15.76
N HIS A 65 4.25 7.36 15.86
CA HIS A 65 5.51 7.98 16.30
C HIS A 65 6.05 9.06 15.33
N LEU A 66 5.59 9.08 14.08
CA LEU A 66 5.93 10.13 13.11
C LEU A 66 4.93 11.29 13.14
N LEU A 67 3.76 11.10 13.75
CA LEU A 67 2.74 12.15 13.89
C LEU A 67 2.94 12.98 15.17
N ASP A 68 3.57 12.39 16.18
CA ASP A 68 3.78 13.02 17.47
C ASP A 68 5.21 12.70 17.95
N SER A 69 6.08 13.72 17.96
CA SER A 69 7.50 13.56 18.31
C SER A 69 7.72 13.20 19.78
N SER A 70 6.72 13.37 20.65
CA SER A 70 6.80 12.96 22.05
C SER A 70 6.60 11.46 22.24
N VAL A 71 6.12 10.75 21.21
CA VAL A 71 5.87 9.32 21.26
C VAL A 71 7.09 8.56 20.79
N GLU A 72 7.58 7.64 21.64
CA GLU A 72 8.71 6.79 21.27
C GLU A 72 8.34 5.80 20.18
N PHE A 73 9.34 5.42 19.36
CA PHE A 73 9.19 4.41 18.33
C PHE A 73 8.71 3.08 18.93
N ASP A 74 7.71 2.48 18.26
CA ASP A 74 7.27 1.12 18.53
C ASP A 74 6.80 0.52 17.20
N SER A 75 7.30 -0.67 16.87
CA SER A 75 6.97 -1.35 15.62
C SER A 75 5.48 -1.62 15.45
N LYS A 76 4.70 -1.70 16.55
CA LYS A 76 3.24 -1.88 16.49
C LYS A 76 2.55 -0.75 15.71
N TYR A 77 3.12 0.45 15.69
CA TYR A 77 2.51 1.59 14.99
C TYR A 77 2.48 1.38 13.46
N PHE A 78 3.42 0.61 12.89
CA PHE A 78 3.34 0.24 11.48
C PHE A 78 2.13 -0.65 11.21
N PHE A 79 1.86 -1.61 12.08
CA PHE A 79 0.70 -2.50 11.92
C PHE A 79 -0.61 -1.75 12.14
N ILE A 80 -0.67 -0.86 13.11
CA ILE A 80 -1.85 -0.03 13.36
C ILE A 80 -2.14 0.84 12.13
N ARG A 81 -1.12 1.50 11.57
CA ARG A 81 -1.23 2.31 10.37
C ARG A 81 -1.75 1.48 9.19
N THR A 82 -1.19 0.28 9.00
CA THR A 82 -1.61 -0.62 7.91
C THR A 82 -3.08 -1.03 8.05
N LYS A 83 -3.52 -1.33 9.27
CA LYS A 83 -4.94 -1.62 9.53
C LYS A 83 -5.83 -0.44 9.16
N GLN A 84 -5.43 0.77 9.52
CA GLN A 84 -6.21 1.98 9.20
C GLN A 84 -6.37 2.15 7.69
N MET A 85 -5.30 1.93 6.93
CA MET A 85 -5.35 2.00 5.47
C MET A 85 -6.34 0.99 4.89
N ILE A 86 -6.21 -0.25 5.30
CA ILE A 86 -7.03 -1.36 4.79
C ILE A 86 -8.49 -1.19 5.22
N ASP A 87 -8.74 -0.76 6.46
CA ASP A 87 -10.10 -0.52 6.94
C ASP A 87 -10.84 0.53 6.10
N ASN A 88 -10.12 1.50 5.57
CA ASN A 88 -10.70 2.58 4.76
C ASN A 88 -10.72 2.28 3.25
N ALA A 89 -10.15 1.19 2.81
CA ALA A 89 -10.05 0.85 1.40
C ALA A 89 -11.24 0.04 0.90
N ASP A 90 -11.59 0.26 -0.36
CA ASP A 90 -12.55 -0.59 -1.08
C ASP A 90 -11.86 -1.82 -1.65
N ARG A 91 -10.61 -1.69 -2.06
CA ARG A 91 -9.79 -2.75 -2.63
C ARG A 91 -8.33 -2.59 -2.21
N VAL A 92 -7.59 -3.68 -2.24
CA VAL A 92 -6.17 -3.71 -1.87
C VAL A 92 -5.35 -4.32 -2.99
N LEU A 93 -4.23 -3.69 -3.31
CA LEU A 93 -3.17 -4.26 -4.15
C LEU A 93 -1.95 -4.51 -3.26
N ALA A 94 -1.51 -5.76 -3.20
CA ALA A 94 -0.31 -6.15 -2.47
C ALA A 94 0.77 -6.62 -3.44
N ILE A 95 1.90 -5.93 -3.45
CA ILE A 95 3.06 -6.27 -4.28
C ILE A 95 4.13 -6.81 -3.33
N TRP A 96 4.34 -8.12 -3.35
CA TRP A 96 5.06 -8.83 -2.29
C TRP A 96 6.29 -9.58 -2.80
N ASP A 97 7.42 -9.36 -2.12
CA ASP A 97 8.67 -10.06 -2.42
C ASP A 97 8.72 -11.51 -1.87
N THR A 98 7.63 -11.97 -1.27
CA THR A 98 7.46 -13.28 -0.63
C THR A 98 8.21 -13.45 0.70
N LYS A 99 8.95 -12.42 1.16
CA LYS A 99 9.74 -12.44 2.39
C LYS A 99 9.30 -11.40 3.42
N SER A 100 8.81 -10.26 2.97
CA SER A 100 8.43 -9.15 3.84
C SER A 100 7.28 -9.53 4.78
N LYS A 101 7.51 -9.37 6.08
CA LYS A 101 6.50 -9.67 7.11
C LYS A 101 5.39 -8.62 7.13
N GLY A 102 5.73 -7.37 6.87
CA GLY A 102 4.74 -6.28 6.86
C GLY A 102 3.71 -6.45 5.75
N THR A 103 4.16 -6.79 4.54
CA THR A 103 3.26 -7.06 3.42
C THR A 103 2.43 -8.32 3.67
N HIS A 104 3.05 -9.36 4.22
CA HIS A 104 2.34 -10.59 4.58
C HIS A 104 1.22 -10.30 5.59
N TYR A 105 1.51 -9.49 6.60
CA TYR A 105 0.52 -9.06 7.58
C TYR A 105 -0.66 -8.34 6.91
N ALA A 106 -0.37 -7.41 6.00
CA ALA A 106 -1.41 -6.67 5.25
C ALA A 106 -2.30 -7.61 4.44
N ILE A 107 -1.69 -8.60 3.78
CA ILE A 107 -2.44 -9.62 3.02
C ILE A 107 -3.39 -10.38 3.94
N LYS A 108 -2.88 -10.88 5.06
CA LYS A 108 -3.68 -11.66 6.01
C LYS A 108 -4.81 -10.84 6.62
N TYR A 109 -4.54 -9.60 6.99
CA TYR A 109 -5.55 -8.73 7.54
C TYR A 109 -6.66 -8.44 6.51
N THR A 110 -6.30 -8.16 5.27
CA THR A 110 -7.27 -7.92 4.19
C THR A 110 -8.15 -9.15 3.96
N GLN A 111 -7.54 -10.33 3.94
CA GLN A 111 -8.28 -11.60 3.78
C GLN A 111 -9.25 -11.84 4.94
N LYS A 112 -8.83 -11.51 6.16
CA LYS A 112 -9.70 -11.62 7.34
C LYS A 112 -10.93 -10.74 7.23
N LEU A 113 -10.79 -9.54 6.64
CA LEU A 113 -11.90 -8.62 6.40
C LEU A 113 -12.72 -8.98 5.16
N GLU A 114 -12.30 -9.98 4.41
CA GLU A 114 -12.96 -10.41 3.17
C GLU A 114 -13.06 -9.28 2.12
N LYS A 115 -12.09 -8.36 2.12
CA LYS A 115 -12.02 -7.31 1.11
C LYS A 115 -11.34 -7.82 -0.15
N PRO A 116 -11.73 -7.31 -1.34
CA PRO A 116 -11.06 -7.68 -2.58
C PRO A 116 -9.59 -7.32 -2.53
N ILE A 117 -8.73 -8.28 -2.85
CA ILE A 117 -7.29 -8.10 -2.88
C ILE A 117 -6.69 -8.75 -4.11
N MET A 118 -5.77 -8.03 -4.75
CA MET A 118 -4.89 -8.59 -5.77
C MET A 118 -3.50 -8.72 -5.17
N ILE A 119 -2.93 -9.93 -5.22
CA ILE A 119 -1.61 -10.22 -4.70
C ILE A 119 -0.69 -10.51 -5.88
N ILE A 120 0.33 -9.70 -6.05
CA ILE A 120 1.35 -9.89 -7.09
C ILE A 120 2.66 -10.23 -6.39
N LYS A 121 3.15 -11.43 -6.61
CA LYS A 121 4.42 -11.90 -6.05
C LYS A 121 5.55 -11.54 -6.98
N VAL A 122 6.54 -10.85 -6.45
CA VAL A 122 7.77 -10.47 -7.16
C VAL A 122 8.94 -10.96 -6.30
N PRO A 123 9.30 -12.24 -6.39
CA PRO A 123 10.40 -12.79 -5.59
C PRO A 123 11.71 -12.09 -5.86
N GLN A 124 12.51 -11.89 -4.82
CA GLN A 124 13.82 -11.26 -4.88
C GLN A 124 14.94 -12.26 -4.52
#